data_b31363b1e629eeaed2dfccfa701aa237
#
_entry.id   b31363b1e629eeaed2dfccfa701aa237
#
_cell.length_a   1.000
_cell.length_b   1.000
_cell.length_c   1.000
_cell.angle_alpha   90.00
_cell.angle_beta   90.00
_cell.angle_gamma   90.00
#
_symmetry.space_group_name_H-M   'P 1'
#
loop_
_entity.id
_entity.type
_entity.pdbx_description
1 polymer ?
#
loop_
_entity_poly.entity_id
_entity_poly.type
_entity_poly.pdbx_seq_one_letter_code
_entity_poly.pdbx_strand_id
1 'polypeptide(L)'
;MVYEGALRPIEIIKMNWKQIEFDRYGAKLTTDGKTGKRRHIRLIMSSQYLAAWRADYPGDASGDSPTFLRMRGPPARITRGAMRKIIRRAAKRAGVEKPIHPYLFRHSRITHWVETGLSESVIKLQSWGNLKSPMLATYAHVSDAAIDKAVLEHAGIRQREDTQEEPKPIQCPQCDTVNAPNSPACYVCGCPFTRDAKYTVEMLLAAMLKEYPEVADALMQAAEGKLTQDRTVVDE
;
A
#
# COMPACT_ATOMS: atom_id res chain seq x y z
N MET A 1 -1.32 0.46 6.05
CA MET A 1 -0.88 -0.83 6.58
C MET A 1 -1.81 -1.37 7.69
N VAL A 2 -2.03 -0.69 8.86
CA VAL A 2 -2.93 -1.20 9.93
C VAL A 2 -4.35 -1.42 9.41
N TYR A 3 -4.90 -0.45 8.70
CA TYR A 3 -6.20 -0.51 8.04
C TYR A 3 -6.17 -1.52 6.88
N GLU A 4 -5.35 -1.30 5.88
CA GLU A 4 -5.34 -2.08 4.64
C GLU A 4 -5.19 -3.60 4.86
N GLY A 5 -4.26 -3.99 5.74
CA GLY A 5 -4.04 -5.42 6.08
C GLY A 5 -4.92 -5.94 7.20
N ALA A 6 -5.86 -5.15 7.71
CA ALA A 6 -6.66 -5.49 8.90
C ALA A 6 -5.79 -6.08 10.04
N LEU A 7 -4.60 -5.52 10.25
CA LEU A 7 -3.59 -6.05 11.17
C LEU A 7 -3.96 -5.79 12.64
N ARG A 8 -3.68 -6.78 13.49
CA ARG A 8 -3.77 -6.55 14.94
C ARG A 8 -2.59 -5.69 15.40
N PRO A 9 -2.78 -4.83 16.41
CA PRO A 9 -1.68 -4.02 16.94
C PRO A 9 -0.46 -4.82 17.34
N ILE A 10 -0.65 -6.01 17.89
CA ILE A 10 0.46 -6.88 18.33
C ILE A 10 1.24 -7.45 17.13
N GLU A 11 0.58 -7.68 15.99
CA GLU A 11 1.22 -8.15 14.77
C GLU A 11 2.17 -7.07 14.21
N ILE A 12 1.73 -5.80 14.21
CA ILE A 12 2.58 -4.66 13.83
C ILE A 12 3.79 -4.53 14.78
N ILE A 13 3.54 -4.61 16.09
CA ILE A 13 4.60 -4.45 17.08
C ILE A 13 5.66 -5.56 16.97
N LYS A 14 5.23 -6.80 16.72
CA LYS A 14 6.13 -7.97 16.65
C LYS A 14 6.74 -8.19 15.25
N MET A 15 6.34 -7.42 14.25
CA MET A 15 6.78 -7.61 12.87
C MET A 15 8.28 -7.38 12.70
N ASN A 16 8.91 -8.28 11.94
CA ASN A 16 10.30 -8.22 11.52
C ASN A 16 10.38 -8.10 10.00
N TRP A 17 11.50 -7.61 9.49
CA TRP A 17 11.69 -7.42 8.05
C TRP A 17 11.62 -8.72 7.25
N LYS A 18 12.05 -9.86 7.79
CA LYS A 18 11.93 -11.18 7.13
C LYS A 18 10.49 -11.60 6.81
N GLN A 19 9.49 -10.95 7.41
CA GLN A 19 8.09 -11.24 7.19
C GLN A 19 7.49 -10.42 6.04
N ILE A 20 8.31 -9.59 5.36
CA ILE A 20 7.87 -8.63 4.35
C ILE A 20 8.64 -8.90 3.07
N GLU A 21 7.91 -9.20 2.00
CA GLU A 21 8.42 -9.34 0.65
C GLU A 21 7.80 -8.26 -0.23
N PHE A 22 8.62 -7.54 -1.00
CA PHE A 22 8.16 -6.55 -1.97
C PHE A 22 8.15 -7.16 -3.37
N ASP A 23 7.11 -6.86 -4.14
CA ASP A 23 7.01 -7.17 -5.54
C ASP A 23 6.34 -6.00 -6.31
N ARG A 24 6.20 -6.09 -7.63
CA ARG A 24 5.58 -5.05 -8.46
C ARG A 24 4.13 -4.71 -8.08
N TYR A 25 3.43 -5.58 -7.36
CA TYR A 25 2.05 -5.38 -6.92
C TYR A 25 1.96 -4.86 -5.48
N GLY A 26 3.08 -4.53 -4.84
CA GLY A 26 3.15 -4.00 -3.50
C GLY A 26 3.98 -4.83 -2.55
N ALA A 27 3.47 -5.12 -1.33
CA ALA A 27 4.16 -5.94 -0.35
C ALA A 27 3.29 -7.11 0.12
N LYS A 28 3.92 -8.27 0.29
CA LYS A 28 3.35 -9.45 0.94
C LYS A 28 3.82 -9.50 2.38
N LEU A 29 2.89 -9.65 3.30
CA LEU A 29 3.18 -9.86 4.71
C LEU A 29 2.84 -11.29 5.10
N THR A 30 3.74 -11.92 5.85
CA THR A 30 3.45 -13.17 6.54
C THR A 30 3.42 -12.91 8.04
N THR A 31 2.27 -13.12 8.69
CA THR A 31 2.14 -12.93 10.14
C THR A 31 1.78 -14.23 10.81
N ASP A 32 2.33 -14.48 12.00
CA ASP A 32 1.90 -15.55 12.85
C ASP A 32 0.69 -15.07 13.65
N GLY A 33 -0.48 -15.66 13.39
CA GLY A 33 -1.70 -15.36 14.11
C GLY A 33 -1.60 -15.75 15.60
N LYS A 34 -2.51 -15.22 16.45
CA LYS A 34 -2.57 -15.53 17.89
C LYS A 34 -2.61 -17.05 18.18
N THR A 35 -3.06 -17.85 17.23
CA THR A 35 -3.22 -19.31 17.32
C THR A 35 -2.13 -20.07 16.55
N GLY A 36 -0.99 -19.44 16.21
CA GLY A 36 0.07 -20.06 15.42
C GLY A 36 -0.25 -20.23 13.92
N LYS A 37 -1.45 -19.86 13.48
CA LYS A 37 -1.84 -19.96 12.07
C LYS A 37 -1.27 -18.77 11.30
N ARG A 38 -0.48 -19.08 10.28
CA ARG A 38 0.08 -18.06 9.38
C ARG A 38 -1.02 -17.40 8.56
N ARG A 39 -0.88 -16.09 8.36
CA ARG A 39 -1.71 -15.29 7.47
C ARG A 39 -0.84 -14.65 6.41
N HIS A 40 -1.28 -14.70 5.18
CA HIS A 40 -0.68 -13.97 4.08
C HIS A 40 -1.56 -12.76 3.78
N ILE A 41 -0.96 -11.59 3.79
CA ILE A 41 -1.67 -10.31 3.64
C ILE A 41 -0.99 -9.55 2.50
N ARG A 42 -1.79 -9.10 1.53
CA ARG A 42 -1.33 -8.22 0.46
C ARG A 42 -1.54 -6.76 0.89
N LEU A 43 -0.47 -5.97 0.80
CA LEU A 43 -0.52 -4.51 0.90
C LEU A 43 -0.24 -3.92 -0.47
N ILE A 44 -1.13 -3.06 -0.92
CA ILE A 44 -1.04 -2.35 -2.22
C ILE A 44 -0.69 -0.88 -1.95
N MET A 45 -1.60 -0.15 -1.29
CA MET A 45 -1.45 1.28 -1.06
C MET A 45 -0.39 1.64 -0.01
N SER A 46 -0.19 0.80 1.00
CA SER A 46 0.81 1.07 2.05
C SER A 46 2.22 0.65 1.65
N SER A 47 2.41 -0.09 0.57
CA SER A 47 3.69 -0.68 0.18
C SER A 47 4.75 0.38 -0.09
N GLN A 48 4.41 1.47 -0.79
CA GLN A 48 5.33 2.55 -1.09
C GLN A 48 5.85 3.26 0.17
N TYR A 49 4.97 3.48 1.17
CA TYR A 49 5.39 4.08 2.45
C TYR A 49 6.26 3.13 3.26
N LEU A 50 6.02 1.83 3.13
CA LEU A 50 6.84 0.80 3.78
C LEU A 50 8.20 0.67 3.09
N ALA A 51 8.27 0.82 1.77
CA ALA A 51 9.51 0.86 1.01
C ALA A 51 10.34 2.11 1.34
N ALA A 52 9.70 3.29 1.39
CA ALA A 52 10.34 4.52 1.84
C ALA A 52 10.89 4.39 3.27
N TRP A 53 10.10 3.84 4.19
CA TRP A 53 10.58 3.56 5.55
C TRP A 53 11.75 2.59 5.58
N ARG A 54 11.78 1.60 4.68
CA ARG A 54 12.92 0.67 4.56
C ARG A 54 14.19 1.37 4.11
N ALA A 55 14.07 2.34 3.20
CA ALA A 55 15.21 3.14 2.73
C ALA A 55 15.77 4.06 3.84
N ASP A 56 14.87 4.63 4.67
CA ASP A 56 15.23 5.52 5.79
C ASP A 56 15.50 4.75 7.10
N TYR A 57 15.55 3.43 7.07
CA TYR A 57 15.63 2.63 8.28
C TYR A 57 17.00 2.78 8.96
N PRO A 58 17.04 3.12 10.28
CA PRO A 58 18.29 3.30 11.00
C PRO A 58 18.93 1.94 11.34
N GLY A 59 19.72 1.40 10.44
CA GLY A 59 20.41 0.12 10.58
C GLY A 59 20.06 -0.86 9.48
N ASP A 60 20.21 -2.15 9.73
CA ASP A 60 19.92 -3.20 8.75
C ASP A 60 18.41 -3.50 8.70
N ALA A 61 17.77 -3.16 7.58
CA ALA A 61 16.36 -3.43 7.31
C ALA A 61 16.15 -4.84 6.75
N SER A 62 16.70 -5.86 7.40
CA SER A 62 16.63 -7.25 6.98
C SER A 62 16.39 -8.23 8.14
N GLY A 63 16.16 -9.47 7.82
CA GLY A 63 16.11 -10.59 8.77
C GLY A 63 15.17 -10.37 9.96
N ASP A 64 15.70 -10.59 11.15
CA ASP A 64 14.98 -10.46 12.42
C ASP A 64 14.92 -9.06 12.99
N SER A 65 15.46 -8.06 12.27
CA SER A 65 15.36 -6.65 12.66
C SER A 65 13.89 -6.23 12.76
N PRO A 66 13.48 -5.52 13.85
CA PRO A 66 12.11 -5.07 14.02
C PRO A 66 11.70 -4.11 12.90
N THR A 67 10.58 -4.34 12.22
CA THR A 67 10.13 -3.42 11.15
C THR A 67 9.85 -2.01 11.65
N PHE A 68 9.27 -1.86 12.84
CA PHE A 68 8.90 -0.56 13.39
C PHE A 68 9.67 -0.24 14.67
N LEU A 69 10.33 0.91 14.66
CA LEU A 69 11.15 1.40 15.76
C LEU A 69 10.54 2.64 16.42
N ARG A 70 10.87 2.85 17.70
CA ARG A 70 10.74 4.15 18.31
C ARG A 70 11.92 5.04 17.88
N MET A 71 11.63 6.29 17.50
CA MET A 71 12.65 7.21 16.97
C MET A 71 13.24 8.13 18.05
N ARG A 72 12.84 8.00 19.32
CA ARG A 72 13.41 8.77 20.44
C ARG A 72 14.27 7.86 21.32
N GLY A 73 15.52 8.28 21.54
CA GLY A 73 16.54 7.50 22.23
C GLY A 73 17.09 6.37 21.34
N PRO A 74 17.82 5.40 21.90
CA PRO A 74 18.35 4.28 21.14
C PRO A 74 17.25 3.56 20.36
N PRO A 75 17.50 3.18 19.08
CA PRO A 75 16.54 2.46 18.27
C PRO A 75 16.07 1.18 18.98
N ALA A 76 14.78 1.06 19.17
CA ALA A 76 14.19 -0.11 19.80
C ALA A 76 12.79 -0.35 19.20
N ARG A 77 12.34 -1.60 19.24
CA ARG A 77 11.00 -1.99 18.77
C ARG A 77 9.91 -1.05 19.31
N ILE A 78 8.97 -0.67 18.46
CA ILE A 78 7.84 0.18 18.85
C ILE A 78 6.99 -0.50 19.92
N THR A 79 6.53 0.28 20.90
CA THR A 79 5.63 -0.20 21.95
C THR A 79 4.16 0.08 21.60
N ARG A 80 3.24 -0.61 22.27
CA ARG A 80 1.79 -0.35 22.12
C ARG A 80 1.43 1.09 22.47
N GLY A 81 2.07 1.65 23.50
CA GLY A 81 1.86 3.04 23.91
C GLY A 81 2.35 4.03 22.86
N ALA A 82 3.52 3.79 22.26
CA ALA A 82 4.06 4.63 21.18
C ALA A 82 3.16 4.58 19.95
N MET A 83 2.72 3.39 19.51
CA MET A 83 1.78 3.22 18.39
C MET A 83 0.48 4.00 18.62
N ARG A 84 -0.11 3.90 19.82
CA ARG A 84 -1.33 4.66 20.17
C ARG A 84 -1.09 6.18 20.09
N LYS A 85 0.07 6.67 20.58
CA LYS A 85 0.42 8.10 20.51
C LYS A 85 0.55 8.57 19.07
N ILE A 86 1.18 7.78 18.18
CA ILE A 86 1.34 8.10 16.75
C ILE A 86 -0.04 8.24 16.10
N ILE A 87 -0.90 7.24 16.27
CA ILE A 87 -2.25 7.23 15.68
C ILE A 87 -3.09 8.41 16.20
N ARG A 88 -3.06 8.68 17.51
CA ARG A 88 -3.79 9.82 18.10
C ARG A 88 -3.31 11.16 17.55
N ARG A 89 -1.98 11.34 17.37
CA ARG A 89 -1.42 12.56 16.78
C ARG A 89 -1.83 12.71 15.31
N ALA A 90 -1.85 11.62 14.53
CA ALA A 90 -2.32 11.64 13.15
C ALA A 90 -3.80 12.02 13.07
N ALA A 91 -4.65 11.43 13.90
CA ALA A 91 -6.08 11.76 13.98
C ALA A 91 -6.30 13.25 14.33
N LYS A 92 -5.57 13.77 15.33
CA LYS A 92 -5.65 15.18 15.71
C LYS A 92 -5.26 16.12 14.56
N ARG A 93 -4.20 15.79 13.81
CA ARG A 93 -3.78 16.60 12.64
C ARG A 93 -4.81 16.55 11.50
N ALA A 94 -5.53 15.46 11.39
CA ALA A 94 -6.60 15.27 10.39
C ALA A 94 -7.95 15.85 10.85
N GLY A 95 -8.04 16.54 11.99
CA GLY A 95 -9.30 17.08 12.51
C GLY A 95 -10.31 16.03 12.96
N VAL A 96 -9.88 14.80 13.21
CA VAL A 96 -10.77 13.71 13.66
C VAL A 96 -10.99 13.81 15.17
N GLU A 97 -12.20 14.18 15.57
CA GLU A 97 -12.57 14.39 16.98
C GLU A 97 -12.88 13.10 17.75
N LYS A 98 -13.43 12.08 17.03
CA LYS A 98 -13.76 10.80 17.67
C LYS A 98 -12.51 10.07 18.17
N PRO A 99 -12.60 9.31 19.29
CA PRO A 99 -11.48 8.55 19.81
C PRO A 99 -11.05 7.45 18.85
N ILE A 100 -9.82 7.56 18.35
CA ILE A 100 -9.23 6.58 17.44
C ILE A 100 -8.25 5.68 18.19
N HIS A 101 -8.39 4.37 17.99
CA HIS A 101 -7.49 3.35 18.52
C HIS A 101 -7.14 2.30 17.44
N PRO A 102 -6.00 1.57 17.58
CA PRO A 102 -5.52 0.68 16.53
C PRO A 102 -6.50 -0.41 16.08
N TYR A 103 -7.32 -0.95 16.98
CA TYR A 103 -8.33 -1.97 16.64
C TYR A 103 -9.46 -1.44 15.77
N LEU A 104 -9.78 -0.14 15.87
CA LEU A 104 -10.81 0.48 15.05
C LEU A 104 -10.50 0.31 13.55
N PHE A 105 -9.23 0.51 13.16
CA PHE A 105 -8.81 0.32 11.78
C PHE A 105 -9.06 -1.10 11.27
N ARG A 106 -8.82 -2.10 12.11
CA ARG A 106 -9.10 -3.48 11.76
C ARG A 106 -10.60 -3.74 11.63
N HIS A 107 -11.39 -3.27 12.58
CA HIS A 107 -12.85 -3.40 12.52
C HIS A 107 -13.40 -2.72 11.26
N SER A 108 -13.06 -1.46 11.02
CA SER A 108 -13.48 -0.72 9.84
C SER A 108 -13.10 -1.42 8.53
N ARG A 109 -11.90 -2.02 8.45
CA ARG A 109 -11.49 -2.72 7.23
C ARG A 109 -12.27 -4.01 6.99
N ILE A 110 -12.52 -4.79 8.04
CA ILE A 110 -13.31 -6.02 7.90
C ILE A 110 -14.75 -5.69 7.52
N THR A 111 -15.36 -4.69 8.16
CA THR A 111 -16.70 -4.19 7.81
C THR A 111 -16.73 -3.76 6.34
N HIS A 112 -15.78 -2.95 5.91
CA HIS A 112 -15.68 -2.49 4.52
C HIS A 112 -15.54 -3.66 3.53
N TRP A 113 -14.74 -4.69 3.83
CA TRP A 113 -14.65 -5.88 2.97
C TRP A 113 -15.98 -6.64 2.86
N VAL A 114 -16.76 -6.71 3.94
CA VAL A 114 -18.10 -7.30 3.93
C VAL A 114 -19.04 -6.47 3.05
N GLU A 115 -19.04 -5.14 3.25
CA GLU A 115 -19.87 -4.19 2.49
C GLU A 115 -19.54 -4.15 0.99
N THR A 116 -18.27 -4.31 0.63
CA THR A 116 -17.81 -4.34 -0.77
C THR A 116 -17.90 -5.71 -1.42
N GLY A 117 -18.47 -6.70 -0.75
CA GLY A 117 -18.71 -8.02 -1.32
C GLY A 117 -17.46 -8.89 -1.51
N LEU A 118 -16.36 -8.60 -0.82
CA LEU A 118 -15.21 -9.50 -0.83
C LEU A 118 -15.63 -10.86 -0.26
N SER A 119 -15.26 -11.96 -0.94
CA SER A 119 -15.73 -13.29 -0.54
C SER A 119 -15.38 -13.62 0.91
N GLU A 120 -16.32 -14.24 1.61
CA GLU A 120 -16.19 -14.62 3.01
C GLU A 120 -14.92 -15.45 3.29
N SER A 121 -14.57 -16.34 2.39
CA SER A 121 -13.37 -17.17 2.48
C SER A 121 -12.09 -16.33 2.50
N VAL A 122 -12.01 -15.32 1.62
CA VAL A 122 -10.87 -14.40 1.54
C VAL A 122 -10.79 -13.56 2.81
N ILE A 123 -11.93 -12.99 3.27
CA ILE A 123 -11.99 -12.22 4.52
C ILE A 123 -11.53 -13.06 5.71
N LYS A 124 -12.00 -14.30 5.83
CA LYS A 124 -11.63 -15.22 6.91
C LYS A 124 -10.13 -15.54 6.89
N LEU A 125 -9.57 -15.85 5.73
CA LEU A 125 -8.14 -16.15 5.58
C LEU A 125 -7.29 -14.92 5.87
N GLN A 126 -7.62 -13.77 5.30
CA GLN A 126 -6.89 -12.52 5.51
C GLN A 126 -6.95 -12.06 6.98
N SER A 127 -8.12 -12.17 7.63
CA SER A 127 -8.31 -11.63 8.98
C SER A 127 -7.87 -12.58 10.09
N TRP A 128 -8.10 -13.89 9.92
CA TRP A 128 -7.88 -14.89 10.96
C TRP A 128 -6.99 -16.06 10.57
N GLY A 129 -6.66 -16.21 9.27
CA GLY A 129 -5.90 -17.35 8.76
C GLY A 129 -6.63 -18.69 8.89
N ASN A 130 -7.95 -18.67 9.00
CA ASN A 130 -8.76 -19.85 9.25
C ASN A 130 -10.18 -19.71 8.68
N LEU A 131 -10.54 -20.60 7.77
CA LEU A 131 -11.88 -20.64 7.17
C LEU A 131 -13.01 -20.94 8.18
N LYS A 132 -12.70 -21.69 9.23
CA LYS A 132 -13.67 -22.08 10.28
C LYS A 132 -13.88 -20.99 11.35
N SER A 133 -13.31 -19.78 11.18
CA SER A 133 -13.46 -18.70 12.15
C SER A 133 -14.92 -18.24 12.24
N PRO A 134 -15.57 -18.25 13.42
CA PRO A 134 -16.92 -17.73 13.59
C PRO A 134 -16.97 -16.20 13.66
N MET A 135 -15.80 -15.57 13.76
CA MET A 135 -15.69 -14.12 14.03
C MET A 135 -16.29 -13.23 12.94
N LEU A 136 -16.47 -13.74 11.71
CA LEU A 136 -17.07 -12.95 10.65
C LEU A 136 -18.54 -12.64 10.92
N ALA A 137 -19.26 -13.53 11.59
CA ALA A 137 -20.65 -13.30 11.98
C ALA A 137 -20.85 -12.01 12.80
N THR A 138 -19.82 -11.58 13.55
CA THR A 138 -19.85 -10.31 14.31
C THR A 138 -19.89 -9.07 13.39
N TYR A 139 -19.50 -9.22 12.13
CA TYR A 139 -19.47 -8.16 11.11
C TYR A 139 -20.60 -8.31 10.07
N ALA A 140 -21.30 -9.44 10.09
CA ALA A 140 -22.37 -9.76 9.16
C ALA A 140 -23.70 -9.08 9.55
N HIS A 141 -23.66 -7.81 9.96
CA HIS A 141 -24.85 -6.96 9.99
C HIS A 141 -25.13 -6.49 8.55
N VAL A 142 -25.48 -7.46 7.70
CA VAL A 142 -25.89 -7.16 6.32
C VAL A 142 -27.26 -6.49 6.44
N SER A 143 -27.34 -5.20 6.13
CA SER A 143 -28.63 -4.51 6.05
C SER A 143 -29.46 -5.08 4.89
N ASP A 144 -30.77 -5.03 5.00
CA ASP A 144 -31.66 -5.45 3.91
C ASP A 144 -31.29 -4.77 2.58
N ALA A 145 -30.89 -3.51 2.63
CA ALA A 145 -30.40 -2.77 1.46
C ALA A 145 -29.12 -3.37 0.85
N ALA A 146 -28.21 -3.93 1.65
CA ALA A 146 -27.02 -4.59 1.14
C ALA A 146 -27.34 -5.97 0.53
N ILE A 147 -28.37 -6.65 1.04
CA ILE A 147 -28.88 -7.89 0.45
C ILE A 147 -29.51 -7.58 -0.91
N ASP A 148 -30.38 -6.59 -0.99
CA ASP A 148 -31.02 -6.17 -2.23
C ASP A 148 -29.97 -5.76 -3.27
N LYS A 149 -28.97 -4.97 -2.88
CA LYS A 149 -27.87 -4.57 -3.76
C LYS A 149 -27.16 -5.80 -4.34
N ALA A 150 -26.76 -6.75 -3.48
CA ALA A 150 -26.03 -7.94 -3.92
C ALA A 150 -26.88 -8.81 -4.87
N VAL A 151 -28.19 -8.92 -4.63
CA VAL A 151 -29.10 -9.67 -5.50
C VAL A 151 -29.28 -8.97 -6.86
N LEU A 152 -29.44 -7.65 -6.86
CA LEU A 152 -29.56 -6.86 -8.08
C LEU A 152 -28.27 -6.93 -8.93
N GLU A 153 -27.11 -6.76 -8.32
CA GLU A 153 -25.81 -6.89 -8.98
C GLU A 153 -25.62 -8.30 -9.58
N HIS A 154 -26.00 -9.33 -8.85
CA HIS A 154 -25.95 -10.71 -9.35
C HIS A 154 -26.88 -10.92 -10.57
N ALA A 155 -28.02 -10.25 -10.59
CA ALA A 155 -28.95 -10.22 -11.72
C ALA A 155 -28.48 -9.30 -12.89
N GLY A 156 -27.29 -8.68 -12.79
CA GLY A 156 -26.75 -7.77 -13.81
C GLY A 156 -27.32 -6.36 -13.75
N ILE A 157 -28.11 -6.03 -12.73
CA ILE A 157 -28.71 -4.70 -12.55
C ILE A 157 -27.75 -3.83 -11.74
N ARG A 158 -27.19 -2.77 -12.37
CA ARG A 158 -26.35 -1.80 -11.68
C ARG A 158 -27.19 -0.64 -11.15
N GLN A 159 -27.21 -0.48 -9.84
CA GLN A 159 -27.74 0.74 -9.22
C GLN A 159 -26.72 1.87 -9.38
N ARG A 160 -27.21 3.07 -9.81
CA ARG A 160 -26.39 4.28 -9.76
C ARG A 160 -26.33 4.74 -8.30
N GLU A 161 -25.23 4.46 -7.64
CA GLU A 161 -24.97 5.02 -6.31
C GLU A 161 -24.08 6.26 -6.45
N ASP A 162 -24.43 7.33 -5.74
CA ASP A 162 -23.53 8.45 -5.40
C ASP A 162 -22.52 8.01 -4.31
N THR A 163 -21.91 6.86 -4.50
CA THR A 163 -20.87 6.39 -3.58
C THR A 163 -19.61 7.18 -3.89
N GLN A 164 -19.07 7.85 -2.89
CA GLN A 164 -17.70 8.37 -2.94
C GLN A 164 -16.79 7.16 -3.22
N GLU A 165 -16.35 7.01 -4.47
CA GLU A 165 -15.43 5.93 -4.84
C GLU A 165 -14.18 6.01 -3.96
N GLU A 166 -13.85 4.91 -3.28
CA GLU A 166 -12.55 4.85 -2.61
C GLU A 166 -11.44 5.12 -3.62
N PRO A 167 -10.44 5.92 -3.25
CA PRO A 167 -9.32 6.22 -4.13
C PRO A 167 -8.65 4.92 -4.59
N LYS A 168 -8.63 4.67 -5.90
CA LYS A 168 -8.06 3.45 -6.49
C LYS A 168 -6.54 3.56 -6.62
N PRO A 169 -5.77 2.49 -6.38
CA PRO A 169 -4.33 2.50 -6.62
C PRO A 169 -4.02 2.74 -8.10
N ILE A 170 -2.88 3.37 -8.38
CA ILE A 170 -2.40 3.69 -9.73
C ILE A 170 -1.36 2.66 -10.14
N GLN A 171 -1.60 1.93 -11.24
CA GLN A 171 -0.58 1.08 -11.85
C GLN A 171 0.29 1.93 -12.77
N CYS A 172 1.61 1.84 -12.61
CA CYS A 172 2.56 2.59 -13.42
C CYS A 172 2.55 2.08 -14.88
N PRO A 173 2.35 2.95 -15.88
CA PRO A 173 2.35 2.53 -17.29
C PRO A 173 3.72 2.11 -17.80
N GLN A 174 4.81 2.46 -17.10
CA GLN A 174 6.17 2.18 -17.53
C GLN A 174 6.76 0.90 -16.92
N CYS A 175 6.45 0.60 -15.65
CA CYS A 175 7.05 -0.55 -14.94
C CYS A 175 6.03 -1.44 -14.23
N ASP A 176 4.73 -1.23 -14.47
CA ASP A 176 3.61 -1.97 -13.89
C ASP A 176 3.53 -1.97 -12.35
N THR A 177 4.41 -1.23 -11.68
CA THR A 177 4.38 -1.12 -10.22
C THR A 177 3.12 -0.40 -9.76
N VAL A 178 2.46 -0.94 -8.76
CA VAL A 178 1.25 -0.36 -8.17
C VAL A 178 1.61 0.67 -7.11
N ASN A 179 1.03 1.86 -7.25
CA ASN A 179 1.28 3.03 -6.41
C ASN A 179 -0.01 3.42 -5.65
N ALA A 180 0.13 4.20 -4.57
CA ALA A 180 -1.03 4.73 -3.88
C ALA A 180 -1.79 5.76 -4.75
N PRO A 181 -3.10 5.95 -4.52
CA PRO A 181 -3.98 6.82 -5.32
C PRO A 181 -3.49 8.25 -5.51
N ASN A 182 -2.82 8.79 -4.50
CA ASN A 182 -2.36 10.19 -4.48
C ASN A 182 -0.86 10.32 -4.78
N SER A 183 -0.24 9.28 -5.36
CA SER A 183 1.17 9.34 -5.71
C SER A 183 1.37 10.29 -6.90
N PRO A 184 2.23 11.29 -6.81
CA PRO A 184 2.52 12.19 -7.93
C PRO A 184 3.34 11.50 -9.02
N ALA A 185 4.15 10.50 -8.64
CA ALA A 185 5.01 9.72 -9.53
C ALA A 185 5.18 8.29 -9.00
N CYS A 186 5.65 7.39 -9.87
CA CYS A 186 5.98 6.03 -9.50
C CYS A 186 7.17 6.00 -8.52
N TYR A 187 7.01 5.33 -7.39
CA TYR A 187 8.04 5.24 -6.37
C TYR A 187 9.23 4.34 -6.76
N VAL A 188 9.10 3.56 -7.83
CA VAL A 188 10.16 2.68 -8.34
C VAL A 188 10.92 3.31 -9.51
N CYS A 189 10.22 3.75 -10.57
CA CYS A 189 10.86 4.23 -11.79
C CYS A 189 10.76 5.77 -11.98
N GLY A 190 10.08 6.48 -11.07
CA GLY A 190 9.93 7.93 -11.16
C GLY A 190 8.94 8.42 -12.23
N CYS A 191 8.29 7.53 -12.99
CA CYS A 191 7.30 7.91 -14.01
C CYS A 191 6.22 8.83 -13.40
N PRO A 192 6.04 10.08 -13.88
CA PRO A 192 5.08 11.02 -13.31
C PRO A 192 3.64 10.64 -13.67
N PHE A 193 2.72 10.78 -12.70
CA PHE A 193 1.29 10.51 -12.87
C PHE A 193 0.46 11.79 -12.99
N THR A 194 1.00 12.93 -12.54
CA THR A 194 0.34 14.21 -12.59
C THR A 194 1.08 15.18 -13.51
N ARG A 195 0.35 16.18 -14.04
CA ARG A 195 0.97 17.25 -14.86
C ARG A 195 2.04 18.01 -14.08
N ASP A 196 1.78 18.32 -12.83
CA ASP A 196 2.73 19.06 -11.98
C ASP A 196 4.01 18.25 -11.73
N ALA A 197 3.86 16.93 -11.47
CA ALA A 197 5.01 16.04 -11.32
C ALA A 197 5.82 15.93 -12.63
N LYS A 198 5.13 15.84 -13.77
CA LYS A 198 5.77 15.83 -15.09
C LYS A 198 6.55 17.12 -15.33
N TYR A 199 5.92 18.26 -15.10
CA TYR A 199 6.57 19.57 -15.23
C TYR A 199 7.78 19.71 -14.31
N THR A 200 7.68 19.26 -13.06
CA THR A 200 8.79 19.28 -12.10
C THR A 200 9.97 18.42 -12.58
N VAL A 201 9.72 17.21 -13.11
CA VAL A 201 10.76 16.34 -13.66
C VAL A 201 11.42 16.98 -14.88
N GLU A 202 10.62 17.56 -15.79
CA GLU A 202 11.14 18.26 -16.98
C GLU A 202 12.02 19.46 -16.60
N MET A 203 11.58 20.25 -15.62
CA MET A 203 12.35 21.39 -15.09
C MET A 203 13.66 20.96 -14.43
N LEU A 204 13.64 19.91 -13.61
CA LEU A 204 14.85 19.37 -12.98
C LEU A 204 15.81 18.80 -14.01
N LEU A 205 15.30 18.06 -14.99
CA LEU A 205 16.11 17.53 -16.07
C LEU A 205 16.76 18.66 -16.89
N ALA A 206 15.99 19.68 -17.27
CA ALA A 206 16.52 20.85 -17.98
C ALA A 206 17.61 21.59 -17.19
N ALA A 207 17.42 21.74 -15.87
CA ALA A 207 18.42 22.35 -15.00
C ALA A 207 19.69 21.50 -14.92
N MET A 208 19.57 20.19 -14.76
CA MET A 208 20.71 19.25 -14.74
C MET A 208 21.52 19.28 -16.06
N LEU A 209 20.83 19.21 -17.20
CA LEU A 209 21.48 19.22 -18.50
C LEU A 209 22.18 20.54 -18.78
N LYS A 210 21.71 21.65 -18.21
CA LYS A 210 22.37 22.95 -18.29
C LYS A 210 23.63 23.03 -17.41
N GLU A 211 23.58 22.41 -16.22
CA GLU A 211 24.68 22.41 -15.25
C GLU A 211 25.78 21.38 -15.61
N TYR A 212 25.37 20.28 -16.25
CA TYR A 212 26.26 19.15 -16.63
C TYR A 212 26.13 18.85 -18.14
N PRO A 213 26.73 19.65 -19.05
CA PRO A 213 26.63 19.47 -20.51
C PRO A 213 27.11 18.08 -20.98
N GLU A 214 28.11 17.51 -20.32
CA GLU A 214 28.66 16.18 -20.61
C GLU A 214 27.61 15.06 -20.45
N VAL A 215 26.64 15.24 -19.52
CA VAL A 215 25.52 14.31 -19.32
C VAL A 215 24.52 14.43 -20.47
N ALA A 216 24.31 15.66 -20.98
CA ALA A 216 23.44 15.88 -22.13
C ALA A 216 24.01 15.19 -23.38
N ASP A 217 25.28 15.32 -23.64
CA ASP A 217 25.95 14.69 -24.79
C ASP A 217 25.92 13.16 -24.69
N ALA A 218 26.16 12.60 -23.50
CA ALA A 218 26.09 11.17 -23.27
C ALA A 218 24.66 10.60 -23.46
N LEU A 219 23.64 11.34 -23.03
CA LEU A 219 22.22 10.96 -23.24
C LEU A 219 21.82 11.02 -24.71
N MET A 220 22.27 12.03 -25.43
CA MET A 220 22.03 12.16 -26.88
C MET A 220 22.67 11.02 -27.66
N GLN A 221 23.93 10.67 -27.40
CA GLN A 221 24.62 9.54 -27.99
C GLN A 221 23.94 8.19 -27.69
N ALA A 222 23.48 7.99 -26.45
CA ALA A 222 22.75 6.80 -26.06
C ALA A 222 21.38 6.70 -26.74
N ALA A 223 20.69 7.81 -26.97
CA ALA A 223 19.43 7.86 -27.69
C ALA A 223 19.63 7.54 -29.20
N GLU A 224 20.65 8.10 -29.82
CA GLU A 224 21.01 7.81 -31.21
C GLU A 224 21.44 6.36 -31.42
N GLY A 225 22.20 5.77 -30.50
CA GLY A 225 22.59 4.37 -30.51
C GLY A 225 21.41 3.40 -30.40
N LYS A 226 20.37 3.74 -29.67
CA LYS A 226 19.13 2.95 -29.61
C LYS A 226 18.30 3.05 -30.88
N LEU A 227 18.22 4.23 -31.48
CA LEU A 227 17.50 4.45 -32.73
C LEU A 227 18.13 3.70 -33.91
N THR A 228 19.44 3.49 -33.88
CA THR A 228 20.15 2.69 -34.90
C THR A 228 19.96 1.19 -34.70
N GLN A 229 19.85 0.71 -33.45
CA GLN A 229 19.57 -0.71 -33.17
C GLN A 229 18.13 -1.12 -33.54
N ASP A 230 17.13 -0.25 -33.28
CA ASP A 230 15.74 -0.54 -33.66
C ASP A 230 15.50 -0.53 -35.17
N ARG A 231 16.32 0.18 -35.94
CA ARG A 231 16.22 0.17 -37.41
C ARG A 231 16.80 -1.07 -38.07
N THR A 232 17.73 -1.75 -37.41
CA THR A 232 18.34 -2.99 -37.95
C THR A 232 17.50 -4.24 -37.70
N VAL A 233 16.44 -4.16 -36.87
CA VAL A 233 15.52 -5.30 -36.59
C VAL A 233 14.30 -5.33 -37.53
N VAL A 234 14.09 -4.28 -38.33
CA VAL A 234 12.91 -4.17 -39.21
C VAL A 234 13.24 -4.57 -40.68
N ASP A 235 14.52 -4.78 -41.01
CA ASP A 235 15.00 -5.11 -42.36
C ASP A 235 15.47 -6.59 -42.52
N GLU A 236 15.13 -7.47 -41.57
CA GLU A 236 15.20 -8.94 -41.73
C GLU A 236 13.79 -9.55 -41.62
#